data_b229b50ff3704fbb1e42d1bc93b200a7
#
_entry.id   b229b50ff3704fbb1e42d1bc93b200a7
#
_cell.length_a   1.000
_cell.length_b   1.000
_cell.length_c   1.000
_cell.angle_alpha   90.00
_cell.angle_beta   90.00
_cell.angle_gamma   90.00
#
_symmetry.space_group_name_H-M   'P 1'
#
loop_
_entity.id
_entity.type
_entity.pdbx_description
1 polymer ?
#
loop_
_entity_poly.entity_id
_entity_poly.type
_entity_poly.pdbx_seq_one_letter_code
_entity_poly.pdbx_strand_id
1 'polypeptide(L)'
;YGIHGVETLYTIMGTGCESVNRMSSDRGDVVTGRWKDGRIGTFRGITKGPQIYGGTAYTPKGSVAVGGYQGYKTLLEQILKFFRTGIPPISKEETIEIFTFMKASNMSKEQNGKIITLEEAYQKGWKDARKLIKACNKK
;
A
#
# COMPACT_ATOMS: atom_id res chain seq x y z
N TYR A 1 0.69 -4.58 -10.43
CA TYR A 1 1.55 -5.33 -9.50
C TYR A 1 2.06 -4.48 -8.32
N GLY A 2 1.96 -3.14 -8.34
CA GLY A 2 2.40 -2.27 -7.24
C GLY A 2 1.74 -2.55 -5.89
N ILE A 3 0.50 -3.05 -5.91
CA ILE A 3 -0.25 -3.39 -4.70
C ILE A 3 0.51 -4.41 -3.81
N HIS A 4 1.10 -5.45 -4.38
CA HIS A 4 1.81 -6.48 -3.59
C HIS A 4 3.00 -5.93 -2.81
N GLY A 5 3.72 -4.94 -3.36
CA GLY A 5 4.80 -4.27 -2.62
C GLY A 5 4.26 -3.37 -1.52
N VAL A 6 3.12 -2.73 -1.72
CA VAL A 6 2.45 -1.93 -0.68
C VAL A 6 1.88 -2.82 0.41
N GLU A 7 1.27 -3.97 0.07
CA GLU A 7 0.81 -4.97 1.05
C GLU A 7 1.98 -5.49 1.91
N THR A 8 3.13 -5.78 1.30
CA THR A 8 4.34 -6.15 2.04
C THR A 8 4.80 -5.04 2.99
N LEU A 9 4.77 -3.78 2.52
CA LEU A 9 5.10 -2.62 3.35
C LEU A 9 4.16 -2.52 4.55
N TYR A 10 2.84 -2.66 4.34
CA TYR A 10 1.84 -2.60 5.41
C TYR A 10 1.91 -3.78 6.37
N THR A 11 2.28 -4.97 5.91
CA THR A 11 2.54 -6.13 6.79
C THR A 11 3.62 -5.82 7.83
N ILE A 12 4.61 -4.98 7.48
CA ILE A 12 5.71 -4.60 8.38
C ILE A 12 5.36 -3.36 9.21
N MET A 13 4.77 -2.36 8.57
CA MET A 13 4.53 -1.04 9.16
C MET A 13 3.20 -0.95 9.90
N GLY A 14 2.22 -1.78 9.55
CA GLY A 14 0.84 -1.64 10.01
C GLY A 14 0.16 -0.39 9.45
N THR A 15 -1.04 -0.12 9.95
CA THR A 15 -1.82 1.09 9.63
C THR A 15 -1.26 2.32 10.34
N GLY A 16 -1.74 3.51 9.95
CA GLY A 16 -1.38 4.78 10.55
C GLY A 16 -0.41 5.64 9.73
N CYS A 17 -0.33 5.40 8.42
CA CYS A 17 0.38 6.29 7.51
C CYS A 17 -0.31 7.66 7.46
N GLU A 18 0.46 8.74 7.57
CA GLU A 18 -0.06 10.12 7.53
C GLU A 18 0.10 10.77 6.17
N SER A 19 1.23 10.54 5.52
CA SER A 19 1.56 11.21 4.27
C SER A 19 2.46 10.38 3.39
N VAL A 20 2.39 10.65 2.09
CA VAL A 20 3.11 9.92 1.05
C VAL A 20 3.71 10.90 0.06
N ASN A 21 4.93 10.62 -0.40
CA ASN A 21 5.45 11.24 -1.61
C ASN A 21 5.99 10.18 -2.57
N ARG A 22 6.03 10.51 -3.86
CA ARG A 22 6.50 9.62 -4.92
C ARG A 22 7.45 10.35 -5.87
N MET A 23 8.61 9.76 -6.02
CA MET A 23 9.57 10.12 -7.08
C MET A 23 9.47 9.07 -8.19
N SER A 24 9.37 9.52 -9.43
CA SER A 24 9.17 8.65 -10.60
C SER A 24 10.24 8.90 -11.66
N SER A 25 10.65 7.84 -12.34
CA SER A 25 11.51 7.86 -13.51
C SER A 25 11.06 6.81 -14.53
N ASP A 26 11.69 6.79 -15.71
CA ASP A 26 11.44 5.75 -16.74
C ASP A 26 11.78 4.34 -16.28
N ARG A 27 12.59 4.20 -15.24
CA ARG A 27 13.07 2.91 -14.73
C ARG A 27 12.35 2.42 -13.50
N GLY A 28 11.58 3.27 -12.85
CA GLY A 28 10.82 2.89 -11.66
C GLY A 28 10.35 4.08 -10.84
N ASP A 29 9.72 3.72 -9.74
CA ASP A 29 9.17 4.65 -8.78
C ASP A 29 9.72 4.35 -7.39
N VAL A 30 9.91 5.39 -6.59
CA VAL A 30 10.13 5.29 -5.14
C VAL A 30 9.00 6.04 -4.46
N VAL A 31 8.29 5.34 -3.59
CA VAL A 31 7.19 5.90 -2.79
C VAL A 31 7.59 5.84 -1.33
N THR A 32 7.58 6.96 -0.65
CA THR A 32 7.92 7.05 0.77
C THR A 32 6.69 7.47 1.55
N GLY A 33 6.33 6.69 2.58
CA GLY A 33 5.28 7.00 3.53
C GLY A 33 5.86 7.36 4.90
N ARG A 34 5.25 8.31 5.60
CA ARG A 34 5.52 8.66 7.00
C ARG A 34 4.34 8.23 7.85
N TRP A 35 4.62 7.47 8.91
CA TRP A 35 3.65 7.01 9.90
C TRP A 35 3.54 7.98 11.08
N LYS A 36 2.41 7.93 11.79
CA LYS A 36 2.09 8.78 12.96
C LYS A 36 3.13 8.70 14.08
N ASP A 37 3.74 7.54 14.24
CA ASP A 37 4.80 7.29 15.24
C ASP A 37 6.20 7.73 14.78
N GLY A 38 6.30 8.40 13.63
CA GLY A 38 7.56 8.90 13.07
C GLY A 38 8.32 7.89 12.21
N ARG A 39 7.89 6.62 12.12
CA ARG A 39 8.52 5.65 11.23
C ARG A 39 8.33 6.06 9.76
N ILE A 40 9.32 5.69 8.96
CA ILE A 40 9.32 5.91 7.51
C ILE A 40 9.41 4.56 6.83
N GLY A 41 8.52 4.33 5.87
CA GLY A 41 8.53 3.14 5.04
C GLY A 41 8.62 3.51 3.55
N THR A 42 9.37 2.71 2.79
CA THR A 42 9.60 2.97 1.37
C THR A 42 9.22 1.77 0.54
N PHE A 43 8.43 2.01 -0.50
CA PHE A 43 8.15 1.06 -1.56
C PHE A 43 8.91 1.47 -2.82
N ARG A 44 9.60 0.52 -3.44
CA ARG A 44 10.27 0.71 -4.72
C ARG A 44 9.65 -0.19 -5.78
N GLY A 45 9.06 0.40 -6.82
CA GLY A 45 8.58 -0.30 -8.00
C GLY A 45 9.60 -0.20 -9.14
N ILE A 46 9.95 -1.33 -9.74
CA ILE A 46 10.86 -1.40 -10.89
C ILE A 46 10.01 -1.61 -12.15
N THR A 47 10.14 -0.71 -13.15
CA THR A 47 9.40 -0.80 -14.42
C THR A 47 10.25 -1.42 -15.54
N LYS A 48 11.57 -1.29 -15.46
CA LYS A 48 12.51 -1.85 -16.45
C LYS A 48 13.60 -2.65 -15.74
N GLY A 49 13.67 -3.96 -16.00
CA GLY A 49 14.62 -4.88 -15.41
C GLY A 49 13.96 -6.03 -14.67
N PRO A 50 14.76 -6.91 -14.02
CA PRO A 50 14.23 -8.01 -13.22
C PRO A 50 13.34 -7.50 -12.11
N GLN A 51 12.14 -8.09 -12.00
CA GLN A 51 11.20 -7.80 -10.92
C GLN A 51 11.43 -8.79 -9.79
N ILE A 52 11.92 -8.31 -8.67
CA ILE A 52 12.21 -9.11 -7.48
C ILE A 52 11.32 -8.61 -6.34
N TYR A 53 10.68 -9.55 -5.64
CA TYR A 53 9.97 -9.26 -4.39
C TYR A 53 10.96 -9.37 -3.23
N GLY A 54 10.95 -8.40 -2.36
CA GLY A 54 11.77 -8.40 -1.16
C GLY A 54 12.06 -6.99 -0.65
N GLY A 55 12.62 -6.94 0.53
CA GLY A 55 12.98 -5.68 1.18
C GLY A 55 13.84 -5.91 2.41
N THR A 56 14.08 -4.85 3.15
CA THR A 56 14.78 -4.90 4.42
C THR A 56 13.99 -4.12 5.46
N ALA A 57 13.69 -4.77 6.59
CA ALA A 57 13.15 -4.12 7.76
C ALA A 57 14.30 -3.77 8.73
N TYR A 58 14.38 -2.51 9.13
CA TYR A 58 15.32 -2.02 10.14
C TYR A 58 14.62 -1.96 11.49
N THR A 59 15.16 -2.65 12.48
CA THR A 59 14.60 -2.74 13.82
C THR A 59 15.65 -2.35 14.86
N PRO A 60 15.28 -2.06 16.13
CA PRO A 60 16.26 -1.81 17.19
C PRO A 60 17.23 -2.99 17.43
N LYS A 61 16.88 -4.19 16.97
CA LYS A 61 17.71 -5.41 17.10
C LYS A 61 18.57 -5.70 15.87
N GLY A 62 18.50 -4.86 14.82
CA GLY A 62 19.23 -5.04 13.56
C GLY A 62 18.32 -5.07 12.33
N SER A 63 18.86 -5.45 11.19
CA SER A 63 18.14 -5.54 9.92
C SER A 63 17.73 -6.97 9.60
N VAL A 64 16.54 -7.12 9.01
CA VAL A 64 15.97 -8.42 8.60
C VAL A 64 15.52 -8.33 7.14
N ALA A 65 15.91 -9.32 6.32
CA ALA A 65 15.39 -9.46 4.96
C ALA A 65 13.92 -9.94 5.02
N VAL A 66 13.06 -9.31 4.22
CA VAL A 66 11.60 -9.56 4.23
C VAL A 66 11.04 -9.67 2.81
N GLY A 67 9.84 -10.23 2.69
CA GLY A 67 9.02 -10.18 1.47
C GLY A 67 9.44 -11.12 0.35
N GLY A 68 10.26 -12.15 0.60
CA GLY A 68 10.51 -13.19 -0.38
C GLY A 68 9.25 -14.03 -0.65
N TYR A 69 9.00 -14.36 -1.93
CA TYR A 69 7.88 -15.23 -2.30
C TYR A 69 8.09 -16.66 -1.79
N GLN A 70 7.13 -17.19 -1.04
CA GLN A 70 7.19 -18.51 -0.42
C GLN A 70 6.04 -19.44 -0.87
N GLY A 71 5.40 -19.16 -2.01
CA GLY A 71 4.28 -19.94 -2.50
C GLY A 71 2.93 -19.53 -1.88
N TYR A 72 1.90 -20.35 -2.12
CA TYR A 72 0.52 -20.04 -1.74
C TYR A 72 0.04 -20.71 -0.45
N LYS A 73 0.88 -21.52 0.22
CA LYS A 73 0.47 -22.30 1.40
C LYS A 73 -0.12 -21.41 2.47
N THR A 74 0.60 -20.37 2.88
CA THR A 74 0.15 -19.44 3.93
C THR A 74 -1.15 -18.73 3.56
N LEU A 75 -1.32 -18.34 2.29
CA LEU A 75 -2.56 -17.75 1.80
C LEU A 75 -3.73 -18.71 1.94
N LEU A 76 -3.57 -19.96 1.50
CA LEU A 76 -4.61 -20.99 1.61
C LEU A 76 -4.98 -21.28 3.07
N GLU A 77 -4.01 -21.33 3.97
CA GLU A 77 -4.25 -21.47 5.40
C GLU A 77 -5.10 -20.34 5.98
N GLN A 78 -4.84 -19.09 5.58
CA GLN A 78 -5.63 -17.93 6.00
C GLN A 78 -7.05 -17.95 5.41
N ILE A 79 -7.22 -18.36 4.16
CA ILE A 79 -8.54 -18.54 3.51
C ILE A 79 -9.35 -19.59 4.26
N LEU A 80 -8.77 -20.75 4.56
CA LEU A 80 -9.43 -21.82 5.32
C LEU A 80 -9.80 -21.37 6.75
N LYS A 81 -8.93 -20.61 7.40
CA LYS A 81 -9.22 -20.01 8.71
C LYS A 81 -10.41 -19.06 8.62
N PHE A 82 -10.43 -18.19 7.62
CA PHE A 82 -11.56 -17.28 7.39
C PHE A 82 -12.88 -18.04 7.19
N PHE A 83 -12.91 -19.07 6.36
CA PHE A 83 -14.14 -19.86 6.16
C PHE A 83 -14.62 -20.57 7.43
N ARG A 84 -13.71 -20.94 8.34
CA ARG A 84 -14.08 -21.58 9.61
C ARG A 84 -14.55 -20.59 10.67
N THR A 85 -14.01 -19.38 10.68
CA THR A 85 -14.20 -18.43 11.78
C THR A 85 -15.07 -17.23 11.42
N GLY A 86 -15.24 -16.93 10.11
CA GLY A 86 -15.86 -15.69 9.63
C GLY A 86 -15.01 -14.43 9.90
N ILE A 87 -13.79 -14.58 10.44
CA ILE A 87 -12.92 -13.46 10.78
C ILE A 87 -11.91 -13.25 9.65
N PRO A 88 -11.97 -12.11 8.92
CA PRO A 88 -11.03 -11.84 7.85
C PRO A 88 -9.60 -11.64 8.41
N PRO A 89 -8.56 -12.13 7.71
CA PRO A 89 -7.17 -11.99 8.16
C PRO A 89 -6.64 -10.56 8.09
N ILE A 90 -7.27 -9.71 7.28
CA ILE A 90 -6.93 -8.30 7.10
C ILE A 90 -8.19 -7.47 7.37
N SER A 91 -8.08 -6.41 8.15
CA SER A 91 -9.22 -5.56 8.46
C SER A 91 -9.64 -4.71 7.25
N LYS A 92 -10.90 -4.26 7.24
CA LYS A 92 -11.39 -3.33 6.23
C LYS A 92 -10.65 -1.98 6.29
N GLU A 93 -10.26 -1.56 7.48
CA GLU A 93 -9.52 -0.32 7.74
C GLU A 93 -8.13 -0.38 7.07
N GLU A 94 -7.41 -1.49 7.26
CA GLU A 94 -6.11 -1.71 6.63
C GLU A 94 -6.24 -1.76 5.10
N THR A 95 -7.23 -2.47 4.59
CA THR A 95 -7.51 -2.54 3.14
C THR A 95 -7.77 -1.14 2.57
N ILE A 96 -8.61 -0.34 3.22
CA ILE A 96 -8.90 1.03 2.78
C ILE A 96 -7.64 1.90 2.84
N GLU A 97 -6.83 1.77 3.88
CA GLU A 97 -5.61 2.56 4.02
C GLU A 97 -4.58 2.21 2.95
N ILE A 98 -4.40 0.92 2.60
CA ILE A 98 -3.55 0.48 1.49
C ILE A 98 -3.98 1.13 0.16
N PHE A 99 -5.27 1.10 -0.17
CA PHE A 99 -5.79 1.76 -1.37
C PHE A 99 -5.62 3.29 -1.32
N THR A 100 -5.79 3.89 -0.14
CA THR A 100 -5.58 5.32 0.07
C THR A 100 -4.12 5.71 -0.12
N PHE A 101 -3.19 4.90 0.38
CA PHE A 101 -1.75 5.07 0.15
C PHE A 101 -1.42 5.05 -1.35
N MET A 102 -1.99 4.09 -2.10
CA MET A 102 -1.80 4.02 -3.56
C MET A 102 -2.40 5.25 -4.26
N LYS A 103 -3.58 5.72 -3.83
CA LYS A 103 -4.19 6.95 -4.35
C LYS A 103 -3.31 8.18 -4.06
N ALA A 104 -2.82 8.32 -2.83
CA ALA A 104 -1.89 9.38 -2.44
C ALA A 104 -0.61 9.36 -3.28
N SER A 105 -0.05 8.16 -3.49
CA SER A 105 1.12 7.95 -4.35
C SER A 105 0.88 8.42 -5.80
N ASN A 106 -0.29 8.14 -6.37
CA ASN A 106 -0.63 8.60 -7.72
C ASN A 106 -0.83 10.12 -7.76
N MET A 107 -1.51 10.70 -6.78
CA MET A 107 -1.68 12.14 -6.67
C MET A 107 -0.34 12.87 -6.50
N SER A 108 0.60 12.28 -5.73
CA SER A 108 1.95 12.79 -5.58
C SER A 108 2.70 12.81 -6.92
N LYS A 109 2.62 11.71 -7.68
CA LYS A 109 3.20 11.65 -9.03
C LYS A 109 2.66 12.74 -9.95
N GLU A 110 1.32 12.91 -9.99
CA GLU A 110 0.63 13.94 -10.80
C GLU A 110 1.04 15.36 -10.41
N GLN A 111 1.52 15.56 -9.18
CA GLN A 111 1.98 16.82 -8.62
C GLN A 111 3.51 16.90 -8.44
N ASN A 112 4.26 16.17 -9.30
CA ASN A 112 5.74 16.22 -9.35
C ASN A 112 6.42 15.90 -7.99
N GLY A 113 5.89 14.91 -7.27
CA GLY A 113 6.46 14.45 -6.01
C GLY A 113 6.03 15.24 -4.78
N LYS A 114 4.99 16.08 -4.87
CA LYS A 114 4.42 16.76 -3.71
C LYS A 114 3.99 15.76 -2.64
N ILE A 115 4.22 16.09 -1.38
CA ILE A 115 3.71 15.33 -0.25
C ILE A 115 2.18 15.43 -0.22
N ILE A 116 1.51 14.29 -0.21
CA ILE A 116 0.04 14.17 -0.13
C ILE A 116 -0.31 13.46 1.19
N THR A 117 -1.24 14.03 1.94
CA THR A 117 -1.75 13.37 3.14
C THR A 117 -2.71 12.24 2.77
N LEU A 118 -2.78 11.20 3.61
CA LEU A 118 -3.76 10.13 3.41
C LEU A 118 -5.20 10.68 3.52
N GLU A 119 -5.44 11.65 4.40
CA GLU A 119 -6.76 12.29 4.50
C GLU A 119 -7.16 12.97 3.19
N GLU A 120 -6.27 13.76 2.56
CA GLU A 120 -6.52 14.39 1.27
C GLU A 120 -6.84 13.33 0.18
N ALA A 121 -6.07 12.26 0.13
CA ALA A 121 -6.27 11.19 -0.83
C ALA A 121 -7.57 10.41 -0.58
N TYR A 122 -7.93 10.14 0.67
CA TYR A 122 -9.17 9.48 1.06
C TYR A 122 -10.39 10.31 0.66
N GLN A 123 -10.40 11.61 0.98
CA GLN A 123 -11.50 12.51 0.62
C GLN A 123 -11.66 12.62 -0.89
N LYS A 124 -10.56 12.68 -1.63
CA LYS A 124 -10.58 12.67 -3.10
C LYS A 124 -11.16 11.37 -3.64
N GLY A 125 -10.71 10.22 -3.11
CA GLY A 125 -11.22 8.88 -3.50
C GLY A 125 -12.72 8.73 -3.23
N TRP A 126 -13.20 9.19 -2.07
CA TRP A 126 -14.61 9.18 -1.70
C TRP A 126 -15.47 10.03 -2.64
N LYS A 127 -14.97 11.22 -2.99
CA LYS A 127 -15.65 12.13 -3.93
C LYS A 127 -15.76 11.50 -5.34
N ASP A 128 -14.70 10.84 -5.79
CA ASP A 128 -14.68 10.17 -7.10
C ASP A 128 -15.63 8.96 -7.10
N ALA A 129 -15.63 8.13 -6.04
CA ALA A 129 -16.53 6.98 -5.89
C ALA A 129 -18.01 7.39 -5.90
N ARG A 130 -18.39 8.46 -5.21
CA ARG A 130 -19.78 8.99 -5.21
C ARG A 130 -20.24 9.41 -6.61
N LYS A 131 -19.35 9.97 -7.43
CA LYS A 131 -19.69 10.33 -8.82
C LYS A 131 -19.98 9.09 -9.66
N LEU A 132 -19.16 8.05 -9.51
CA LEU A 132 -19.34 6.78 -10.22
C LEU A 132 -20.65 6.09 -9.83
N ILE A 133 -20.97 5.99 -8.55
CA ILE A 133 -22.22 5.41 -8.06
C ILE A 133 -23.43 6.16 -8.63
N LYS A 134 -23.40 7.50 -8.60
CA LYS A 134 -24.48 8.32 -9.19
C LYS A 134 -24.64 8.11 -10.70
N ALA A 135 -23.55 7.86 -11.42
CA ALA A 135 -23.59 7.58 -12.85
C ALA A 135 -24.15 6.17 -13.15
N CYS A 136 -23.84 5.18 -12.33
CA CYS A 136 -24.37 3.82 -12.46
C CYS A 136 -25.89 3.75 -12.17
N ASN A 137 -26.39 4.51 -11.19
CA ASN A 137 -27.80 4.52 -10.82
C ASN A 137 -28.71 5.31 -11.79
N LYS A 138 -28.15 5.93 -12.84
CA LYS A 138 -28.89 6.63 -13.90
C LYS A 138 -29.10 5.78 -15.15
N LYS A 139 -28.60 4.57 -15.18
CA LYS A 139 -28.83 3.56 -16.23
C LYS A 139 -29.86 2.55 -15.76
#